data_f7334c590fe12f747afdfd02c0d91ba8
#
_entry.id   f7334c590fe12f747afdfd02c0d91ba8
#
_cell.length_a   1.000
_cell.length_b   1.000
_cell.length_c   1.000
_cell.angle_alpha   90.00
_cell.angle_beta   90.00
_cell.angle_gamma   90.00
#
_symmetry.space_group_name_H-M   'P 1'
#
loop_
_entity.id
_entity.type
_entity.pdbx_description
1 polymer ?
#
loop_
_entity_poly.entity_id
_entity_poly.type
_entity_poly.pdbx_seq_one_letter_code
_entity_poly.pdbx_strand_id
1 'polypeptide(L)'
;MKKYILAALLLLSPLAYNLSPVQACTNFLVGKDASVDGSTMISYAADSYGMFGFLHFAPAADYPEGAMRTVKDWDTGREQGQIPQVAHTYSVVGNTNEHQVTVGETTWGGREALWDTVGVDYGSLIYIALERSKTAREAIEWMITLVNEYG
;
A
#
# COMPACT_ATOMS: atom_id res chain seq x y z
N MET A 1 -45.45 -0.73 28.28
CA MET A 1 -43.97 -0.87 28.23
C MET A 1 -43.46 -1.64 27.02
N LYS A 2 -43.88 -2.86 26.70
CA LYS A 2 -43.38 -3.67 25.57
C LYS A 2 -43.53 -2.99 24.17
N LYS A 3 -44.61 -2.21 23.94
CA LYS A 3 -44.85 -1.52 22.67
C LYS A 3 -43.88 -0.36 22.40
N TYR A 4 -43.40 0.31 23.46
CA TYR A 4 -42.45 1.42 23.32
C TYR A 4 -40.99 0.93 23.13
N ILE A 5 -40.67 -0.25 23.67
CA ILE A 5 -39.36 -0.88 23.44
C ILE A 5 -39.22 -1.30 22.00
N LEU A 6 -40.27 -1.86 21.37
CA LEU A 6 -40.25 -2.23 19.95
C LEU A 6 -40.15 -1.00 19.02
N ALA A 7 -40.83 0.10 19.36
CA ALA A 7 -40.73 1.36 18.61
C ALA A 7 -39.35 2.00 18.74
N ALA A 8 -38.72 1.94 19.92
CA ALA A 8 -37.36 2.44 20.12
C ALA A 8 -36.30 1.60 19.34
N LEU A 9 -36.47 0.29 19.26
CA LEU A 9 -35.63 -0.61 18.47
C LEU A 9 -35.76 -0.36 16.96
N LEU A 10 -36.97 -0.05 16.47
CA LEU A 10 -37.22 0.29 15.07
C LEU A 10 -36.68 1.66 14.67
N LEU A 11 -36.59 2.63 15.61
CA LEU A 11 -36.01 3.95 15.37
C LEU A 11 -34.47 3.94 15.43
N LEU A 12 -33.85 2.96 16.07
CA LEU A 12 -32.39 2.78 16.10
C LEU A 12 -31.86 2.02 14.88
N SER A 13 -32.72 1.29 14.15
CA SER A 13 -32.32 0.51 13.00
C SER A 13 -31.72 1.34 11.84
N PRO A 14 -32.26 2.51 11.46
CA PRO A 14 -31.61 3.32 10.41
C PRO A 14 -30.29 3.93 10.85
N LEU A 15 -30.06 4.11 12.16
CA LEU A 15 -28.77 4.61 12.67
C LEU A 15 -27.67 3.54 12.58
N ALA A 16 -28.05 2.26 12.73
CA ALA A 16 -27.11 1.13 12.61
C ALA A 16 -26.70 0.86 11.15
N TYR A 17 -27.52 1.21 10.16
CA TYR A 17 -27.17 1.04 8.74
C TYR A 17 -26.18 2.07 8.20
N ASN A 18 -25.93 3.17 8.93
CA ASN A 18 -24.95 4.19 8.53
C ASN A 18 -23.57 4.02 9.21
N LEU A 19 -23.41 2.99 10.01
CA LEU A 19 -22.08 2.57 10.47
C LEU A 19 -21.46 1.68 9.38
N SER A 20 -21.13 2.26 8.24
CA SER A 20 -20.21 1.62 7.32
C SER A 20 -18.94 1.33 8.12
N PRO A 21 -18.49 0.07 8.22
CA PRO A 21 -17.21 -0.21 8.86
C PRO A 21 -16.17 0.62 8.13
N VAL A 22 -15.54 1.55 8.84
CA VAL A 22 -14.41 2.28 8.31
C VAL A 22 -13.31 1.24 8.13
N GLN A 23 -13.11 0.81 6.90
CA GLN A 23 -11.93 0.03 6.54
C GLN A 23 -10.76 1.00 6.51
N ALA A 24 -9.86 0.87 7.44
CA ALA A 24 -8.66 1.66 7.52
C ALA A 24 -7.49 0.78 7.92
N CYS A 25 -6.43 0.79 7.14
CA CYS A 25 -5.19 0.12 7.50
C CYS A 25 -4.60 0.77 8.76
N THR A 26 -4.02 -0.03 9.64
CA THR A 26 -3.43 0.44 10.90
C THR A 26 -1.92 0.31 10.85
N ASN A 27 -1.22 1.40 11.16
CA ASN A 27 0.24 1.42 11.18
C ASN A 27 0.74 1.97 12.52
N PHE A 28 1.85 1.40 13.01
CA PHE A 28 2.64 1.98 14.07
C PHE A 28 4.02 2.35 13.52
N LEU A 29 4.42 3.59 13.74
CA LEU A 29 5.74 4.10 13.39
C LEU A 29 6.46 4.47 14.68
N VAL A 30 7.58 3.82 14.97
CA VAL A 30 8.41 4.08 16.16
C VAL A 30 9.73 4.64 15.70
N GLY A 31 9.98 5.92 16.01
CA GLY A 31 11.26 6.56 15.75
C GLY A 31 12.35 6.12 16.74
N LYS A 32 13.60 6.33 16.37
CA LYS A 32 14.78 5.93 17.16
C LYS A 32 14.79 6.49 18.59
N ASP A 33 14.21 7.66 18.80
CA ASP A 33 14.17 8.30 20.12
C ASP A 33 13.07 7.73 21.03
N ALA A 34 12.15 6.92 20.48
CA ALA A 34 11.07 6.26 21.18
C ALA A 34 11.33 4.75 21.39
N SER A 35 12.41 4.22 20.85
CA SER A 35 12.82 2.83 21.02
C SER A 35 13.91 2.69 22.10
N VAL A 36 13.99 1.52 22.73
CA VAL A 36 14.95 1.24 23.82
C VAL A 36 16.39 1.19 23.32
N ASP A 37 16.58 0.74 22.08
CA ASP A 37 17.89 0.48 21.46
C ASP A 37 18.25 1.45 20.33
N GLY A 38 17.43 2.47 20.10
CA GLY A 38 17.64 3.43 19.01
C GLY A 38 17.23 2.90 17.62
N SER A 39 16.55 1.75 17.55
CA SER A 39 16.00 1.23 16.29
C SER A 39 14.78 2.01 15.84
N THR A 40 14.51 1.97 14.53
CA THR A 40 13.22 2.39 13.98
C THR A 40 12.37 1.17 13.69
N MET A 41 11.09 1.23 14.00
CA MET A 41 10.16 0.12 13.76
C MET A 41 8.92 0.62 13.04
N ILE A 42 8.40 -0.24 12.16
CA ILE A 42 7.12 -0.03 11.50
C ILE A 42 6.30 -1.32 11.57
N SER A 43 5.03 -1.20 11.86
CA SER A 43 4.06 -2.27 11.61
C SER A 43 3.05 -1.79 10.59
N TYR A 44 2.55 -2.73 9.80
CA TYR A 44 1.51 -2.48 8.81
C TYR A 44 0.49 -3.62 8.85
N ALA A 45 -0.77 -3.28 9.04
CA ALA A 45 -1.90 -4.19 8.93
C ALA A 45 -2.83 -3.69 7.83
N ALA A 46 -2.97 -4.48 6.77
CA ALA A 46 -3.95 -4.25 5.73
C ALA A 46 -5.28 -4.86 6.17
N ASP A 47 -6.21 -4.03 6.62
CA ASP A 47 -7.51 -4.47 7.10
C ASP A 47 -8.44 -4.72 5.91
N SER A 48 -8.77 -6.00 5.66
CA SER A 48 -9.66 -6.41 4.58
C SER A 48 -10.53 -7.59 4.98
N TYR A 49 -11.80 -7.58 4.56
CA TYR A 49 -12.72 -8.69 4.77
C TYR A 49 -12.62 -9.81 3.73
N GLY A 50 -12.03 -9.54 2.58
CA GLY A 50 -12.01 -10.44 1.43
C GLY A 50 -10.64 -10.85 0.94
N MET A 51 -9.57 -10.26 1.46
CA MET A 51 -8.21 -10.56 1.03
C MET A 51 -7.53 -11.52 2.01
N PHE A 52 -6.87 -12.53 1.46
CA PHE A 52 -6.00 -13.41 2.23
C PHE A 52 -4.56 -12.93 2.06
N GLY A 53 -3.87 -12.71 3.19
CA GLY A 53 -2.46 -12.36 3.17
C GLY A 53 -1.61 -13.50 2.63
N PHE A 54 -0.64 -13.19 1.81
CA PHE A 54 0.42 -14.12 1.39
C PHE A 54 1.77 -13.41 1.52
N LEU A 55 2.83 -14.21 1.67
CA LEU A 55 4.17 -13.67 1.71
C LEU A 55 4.62 -13.36 0.27
N HIS A 56 4.66 -12.06 -0.05
CA HIS A 56 5.27 -11.62 -1.30
C HIS A 56 6.78 -11.77 -1.25
N PHE A 57 7.36 -12.33 -2.30
CA PHE A 57 8.80 -12.44 -2.46
C PHE A 57 9.18 -12.11 -3.91
N ALA A 58 10.02 -11.11 -4.08
CA ALA A 58 10.67 -10.78 -5.34
C ALA A 58 12.20 -10.91 -5.14
N PRO A 59 12.88 -11.83 -5.84
CA PRO A 59 14.33 -11.93 -5.76
C PRO A 59 15.01 -10.74 -6.44
N ALA A 60 16.21 -10.39 -5.99
CA ALA A 60 17.06 -9.45 -6.72
C ALA A 60 17.35 -9.98 -8.13
N ALA A 61 17.41 -9.09 -9.10
CA ALA A 61 17.63 -9.45 -10.49
C ALA A 61 18.36 -8.36 -11.28
N ASP A 62 19.10 -8.78 -12.30
CA ASP A 62 19.74 -7.89 -13.28
C ASP A 62 18.98 -7.90 -14.60
N TYR A 63 18.88 -6.76 -15.24
CA TYR A 63 18.14 -6.57 -16.47
C TYR A 63 19.00 -5.93 -17.54
N PRO A 64 18.84 -6.32 -18.82
CA PRO A 64 19.55 -5.71 -19.92
C PRO A 64 19.12 -4.24 -20.13
N GLU A 65 19.97 -3.48 -20.80
CA GLU A 65 19.65 -2.12 -21.22
C GLU A 65 18.37 -2.10 -22.07
N GLY A 66 17.49 -1.14 -21.83
CA GLY A 66 16.21 -1.01 -22.53
C GLY A 66 15.11 -1.97 -22.08
N ALA A 67 15.35 -2.78 -21.05
CA ALA A 67 14.32 -3.63 -20.49
C ALA A 67 13.11 -2.81 -20.00
N MET A 68 11.91 -3.35 -20.18
CA MET A 68 10.66 -2.74 -19.73
C MET A 68 10.00 -3.63 -18.68
N ARG A 69 9.39 -2.99 -17.69
CA ARG A 69 8.56 -3.65 -16.67
C ARG A 69 7.10 -3.41 -17.01
N THR A 70 6.31 -4.45 -17.13
CA THR A 70 4.85 -4.35 -17.18
C THR A 70 4.33 -4.04 -15.78
N VAL A 71 3.58 -2.95 -15.65
CA VAL A 71 2.84 -2.60 -14.44
C VAL A 71 1.48 -3.28 -14.49
N LYS A 72 1.12 -3.94 -13.41
CA LYS A 72 -0.19 -4.59 -13.26
C LYS A 72 -0.86 -4.03 -12.02
N ASP A 73 -2.13 -3.70 -12.16
CA ASP A 73 -2.98 -3.32 -11.04
C ASP A 73 -2.92 -4.38 -9.94
N TRP A 74 -2.63 -3.94 -8.74
CA TRP A 74 -2.37 -4.83 -7.60
C TRP A 74 -3.57 -5.69 -7.23
N ASP A 75 -4.77 -5.12 -7.30
CA ASP A 75 -6.00 -5.80 -6.88
C ASP A 75 -6.56 -6.72 -7.96
N THR A 76 -6.47 -6.32 -9.23
CA THR A 76 -7.12 -7.01 -10.34
C THR A 76 -6.15 -7.79 -11.24
N GLY A 77 -4.85 -7.50 -11.18
CA GLY A 77 -3.83 -8.03 -12.07
C GLY A 77 -3.92 -7.52 -13.51
N ARG A 78 -4.78 -6.54 -13.79
CA ARG A 78 -4.93 -5.94 -15.12
C ARG A 78 -3.68 -5.16 -15.49
N GLU A 79 -3.20 -5.32 -16.73
CA GLU A 79 -2.08 -4.53 -17.23
C GLU A 79 -2.47 -3.06 -17.35
N GLN A 80 -1.62 -2.18 -16.80
CA GLN A 80 -1.81 -0.73 -16.78
C GLN A 80 -0.80 0.02 -17.64
N GLY A 81 0.19 -0.68 -18.18
CA GLY A 81 1.21 -0.10 -19.03
C GLY A 81 2.59 -0.67 -18.76
N GLN A 82 3.59 0.00 -19.30
CA GLN A 82 5.00 -0.37 -19.14
C GLN A 82 5.81 0.83 -18.72
N ILE A 83 6.77 0.60 -17.83
CA ILE A 83 7.75 1.58 -17.41
C ILE A 83 9.17 1.05 -17.68
N PRO A 84 10.18 1.91 -17.84
CA PRO A 84 11.56 1.48 -17.93
C PRO A 84 11.98 0.67 -16.71
N GLN A 85 12.62 -0.49 -16.96
CA GLN A 85 13.20 -1.28 -15.89
C GLN A 85 14.60 -0.75 -15.57
N VAL A 86 14.92 -0.71 -14.27
CA VAL A 86 16.29 -0.40 -13.82
C VAL A 86 17.23 -1.58 -14.10
N ALA A 87 18.52 -1.32 -14.21
CA ALA A 87 19.50 -2.36 -14.52
C ALA A 87 19.61 -3.44 -13.43
N HIS A 88 19.28 -3.07 -12.18
CA HIS A 88 19.29 -4.00 -11.03
C HIS A 88 18.11 -3.69 -10.12
N THR A 89 17.43 -4.75 -9.65
CA THR A 89 16.41 -4.67 -8.60
C THR A 89 16.88 -5.38 -7.35
N TYR A 90 16.53 -4.83 -6.19
CA TYR A 90 16.81 -5.44 -4.88
C TYR A 90 15.73 -6.46 -4.51
N SER A 91 16.12 -7.46 -3.71
CA SER A 91 15.14 -8.43 -3.24
C SER A 91 14.19 -7.82 -2.22
N VAL A 92 12.92 -8.22 -2.31
CA VAL A 92 11.83 -7.74 -1.45
C VAL A 92 11.12 -8.93 -0.83
N VAL A 93 10.92 -8.90 0.47
CA VAL A 93 10.12 -9.87 1.22
C VAL A 93 9.00 -9.12 1.95
N GLY A 94 7.75 -9.41 1.60
CA GLY A 94 6.63 -8.62 2.10
C GLY A 94 6.82 -7.15 1.73
N ASN A 95 6.76 -6.28 2.71
CA ASN A 95 6.92 -4.82 2.52
C ASN A 95 8.32 -4.30 2.89
N THR A 96 9.34 -5.18 2.89
CA THR A 96 10.72 -4.81 3.27
C THR A 96 11.71 -5.35 2.25
N ASN A 97 12.70 -4.52 1.85
CA ASN A 97 13.76 -4.95 0.96
C ASN A 97 15.04 -5.39 1.71
N GLU A 98 16.03 -5.92 0.98
CA GLU A 98 17.31 -6.39 1.53
C GLU A 98 18.16 -5.30 2.20
N HIS A 99 17.88 -4.03 1.92
CA HIS A 99 18.50 -2.88 2.57
C HIS A 99 17.72 -2.40 3.81
N GLN A 100 16.73 -3.17 4.28
CA GLN A 100 15.87 -2.86 5.43
C GLN A 100 15.00 -1.58 5.22
N VAL A 101 14.75 -1.21 3.97
CA VAL A 101 13.74 -0.20 3.66
C VAL A 101 12.38 -0.88 3.73
N THR A 102 11.48 -0.30 4.51
CA THR A 102 10.11 -0.79 4.66
C THR A 102 9.12 0.30 4.26
N VAL A 103 8.11 -0.07 3.49
CA VAL A 103 7.02 0.80 3.07
C VAL A 103 5.71 0.20 3.55
N GLY A 104 5.00 0.93 4.38
CA GLY A 104 3.62 0.63 4.77
C GLY A 104 2.66 1.57 4.05
N GLU A 105 1.40 1.27 4.15
CA GLU A 105 0.33 2.04 3.54
C GLU A 105 -0.73 2.36 4.60
N THR A 106 -1.47 3.45 4.38
CA THR A 106 -2.72 3.72 5.08
C THR A 106 -3.78 4.13 4.08
N THR A 107 -5.01 3.62 4.26
CA THR A 107 -6.10 3.89 3.32
C THR A 107 -6.51 5.36 3.36
N TRP A 108 -6.54 5.99 2.19
CA TRP A 108 -7.03 7.34 1.99
C TRP A 108 -7.71 7.48 0.63
N GLY A 109 -8.98 7.91 0.61
CA GLY A 109 -9.77 7.94 -0.62
C GLY A 109 -9.44 9.07 -1.59
N GLY A 110 -8.90 10.20 -1.08
CA GLY A 110 -8.63 11.36 -1.92
C GLY A 110 -9.88 11.99 -2.54
N ARG A 111 -9.70 12.76 -3.61
CA ARG A 111 -10.78 13.36 -4.40
C ARG A 111 -11.12 12.47 -5.59
N GLU A 112 -12.35 12.02 -5.70
CA GLU A 112 -12.81 11.15 -6.80
C GLU A 112 -12.53 11.73 -8.19
N ALA A 113 -12.61 13.06 -8.34
CA ALA A 113 -12.30 13.73 -9.61
C ALA A 113 -10.84 13.59 -10.08
N LEU A 114 -9.95 13.10 -9.20
CA LEU A 114 -8.54 12.86 -9.50
C LEU A 114 -8.22 11.36 -9.63
N TRP A 115 -9.21 10.49 -9.51
CA TRP A 115 -8.99 9.07 -9.69
C TRP A 115 -8.74 8.75 -11.17
N ASP A 116 -7.73 7.95 -11.40
CA ASP A 116 -7.44 7.39 -12.70
C ASP A 116 -7.42 5.86 -12.63
N THR A 117 -7.59 5.21 -13.77
CA THR A 117 -7.56 3.75 -13.91
C THR A 117 -6.34 3.28 -14.71
N VAL A 118 -5.42 4.19 -14.99
CA VAL A 118 -4.20 3.96 -15.77
C VAL A 118 -3.01 4.49 -14.98
N GLY A 119 -1.85 3.87 -15.14
CA GLY A 119 -0.63 4.29 -14.49
C GLY A 119 -0.18 3.35 -13.37
N VAL A 120 0.66 3.83 -12.47
CA VAL A 120 1.20 3.04 -11.36
C VAL A 120 0.25 3.14 -10.16
N ASP A 121 -0.44 2.04 -9.87
CA ASP A 121 -1.33 1.95 -8.70
C ASP A 121 -0.54 1.93 -7.38
N TYR A 122 -1.27 2.10 -6.26
CA TYR A 122 -0.70 2.21 -4.93
C TYR A 122 0.16 0.99 -4.52
N GLY A 123 -0.31 -0.23 -4.82
CA GLY A 123 0.39 -1.46 -4.45
C GLY A 123 1.64 -1.67 -5.30
N SER A 124 1.53 -1.48 -6.62
CA SER A 124 2.69 -1.52 -7.53
C SER A 124 3.74 -0.48 -7.16
N LEU A 125 3.30 0.73 -6.76
CA LEU A 125 4.20 1.81 -6.34
C LEU A 125 5.07 1.41 -5.15
N ILE A 126 4.50 0.73 -4.14
CA ILE A 126 5.23 0.22 -2.97
C ILE A 126 6.36 -0.71 -3.42
N TYR A 127 6.03 -1.74 -4.20
CA TYR A 127 7.01 -2.77 -4.59
C TYR A 127 8.05 -2.25 -5.56
N ILE A 128 7.67 -1.42 -6.53
CA ILE A 128 8.62 -0.81 -7.46
C ILE A 128 9.61 0.09 -6.72
N ALA A 129 9.16 0.88 -5.76
CA ALA A 129 10.04 1.71 -4.95
C ALA A 129 10.98 0.88 -4.07
N LEU A 130 10.49 -0.21 -3.45
CA LEU A 130 11.32 -1.12 -2.65
C LEU A 130 12.39 -1.82 -3.48
N GLU A 131 12.06 -2.27 -4.69
CA GLU A 131 13.00 -2.92 -5.61
C GLU A 131 14.11 -1.99 -6.12
N ARG A 132 13.93 -0.66 -5.99
CA ARG A 132 14.82 0.35 -6.58
C ARG A 132 15.55 1.23 -5.57
N SER A 133 15.32 1.05 -4.27
CA SER A 133 15.85 1.95 -3.23
C SER A 133 16.72 1.24 -2.20
N LYS A 134 17.75 1.94 -1.72
CA LYS A 134 18.59 1.52 -0.60
C LYS A 134 18.27 2.25 0.70
N THR A 135 17.55 3.36 0.59
CA THR A 135 17.16 4.21 1.72
C THR A 135 15.71 4.62 1.61
N ALA A 136 15.10 4.96 2.74
CA ALA A 136 13.72 5.47 2.76
C ALA A 136 13.57 6.76 1.92
N ARG A 137 14.61 7.60 1.85
CA ARG A 137 14.60 8.81 1.02
C ARG A 137 14.57 8.48 -0.46
N GLU A 138 15.40 7.55 -0.92
CA GLU A 138 15.37 7.08 -2.31
C GLU A 138 14.03 6.46 -2.66
N ALA A 139 13.39 5.71 -1.73
CA ALA A 139 12.06 5.16 -1.95
C ALA A 139 11.02 6.27 -2.20
N ILE A 140 11.05 7.35 -1.42
CA ILE A 140 10.17 8.52 -1.62
C ILE A 140 10.45 9.18 -2.97
N GLU A 141 11.71 9.36 -3.35
CA GLU A 141 12.10 9.96 -4.63
C GLU A 141 11.62 9.11 -5.81
N TRP A 142 11.73 7.79 -5.72
CA TRP A 142 11.18 6.87 -6.72
C TRP A 142 9.65 6.97 -6.81
N MET A 143 8.95 7.00 -5.69
CA MET A 143 7.49 7.15 -5.69
C MET A 143 7.06 8.45 -6.36
N ILE A 144 7.71 9.57 -6.03
CA ILE A 144 7.42 10.89 -6.66
C ILE A 144 7.67 10.83 -8.16
N THR A 145 8.80 10.27 -8.60
CA THR A 145 9.15 10.14 -10.01
C THR A 145 8.13 9.30 -10.75
N LEU A 146 7.79 8.12 -10.21
CA LEU A 146 6.85 7.21 -10.85
C LEU A 146 5.45 7.82 -11.00
N VAL A 147 4.96 8.53 -9.97
CA VAL A 147 3.66 9.21 -10.04
C VAL A 147 3.69 10.37 -11.04
N ASN A 148 4.75 11.15 -11.09
CA ASN A 148 4.85 12.27 -12.03
C ASN A 148 4.98 11.84 -13.50
N GLU A 149 5.60 10.71 -13.75
CA GLU A 149 5.87 10.24 -15.13
C GLU A 149 4.83 9.24 -15.64
N TYR A 150 4.25 8.44 -14.74
CA TYR A 150 3.43 7.28 -15.12
C TYR A 150 2.14 7.13 -14.29
N GLY A 151 1.85 8.04 -13.39
CA GLY A 151 0.68 7.98 -12.50
C GLY A 151 -0.49 8.85 -12.91
#